data_bcd605a579181153ce883e7c56badc3b
#
_entry.id   bcd605a579181153ce883e7c56badc3b
#
_cell.length_a   1.000
_cell.length_b   1.000
_cell.length_c   1.000
_cell.angle_alpha   90.00
_cell.angle_beta   90.00
_cell.angle_gamma   90.00
#
_symmetry.space_group_name_H-M   'P 1'
#
loop_
_entity.id
_entity.type
_entity.pdbx_description
1 polymer ?
#
loop_
_entity_poly.entity_id
_entity_poly.type
_entity_poly.pdbx_seq_one_letter_code
_entity_poly.pdbx_strand_id
1 'polypeptide(L)'
;ELLAWQKEQGEIHAAALARENRAMKMQRTFNRSGIRPLHQNCSFENYRVECEGQMNALSKARQYVEEFDGNIASFIFSGKPGTGKNHLAAAICNELLLRGKSVLIITVADIMSAMKETFSNRETSEEQLLNDLSNVDLLVIDEIGMQTESRYEKVIINQIVDRRSSSKRPTGMLTNSNLDEMNKM
;
A
#
# COMPACT_ATOMS: atom_id res chain seq x y z
N GLU A 1 -18.88 -29.75 -17.61
CA GLU A 1 -17.59 -29.68 -16.85
C GLU A 1 -16.51 -28.96 -17.66
N LEU A 2 -16.25 -29.32 -18.94
CA LEU A 2 -15.21 -28.69 -19.76
C LEU A 2 -15.42 -27.20 -19.99
N LEU A 3 -16.66 -26.74 -20.24
CA LEU A 3 -16.99 -25.33 -20.43
C LEU A 3 -16.84 -24.52 -19.15
N ALA A 4 -17.17 -25.09 -18.00
CA ALA A 4 -16.99 -24.46 -16.69
C ALA A 4 -15.50 -24.27 -16.39
N TRP A 5 -14.68 -25.29 -16.65
CA TRP A 5 -13.23 -25.23 -16.49
C TRP A 5 -12.59 -24.20 -17.43
N GLN A 6 -12.99 -24.14 -18.70
CA GLN A 6 -12.50 -23.16 -19.66
C GLN A 6 -12.85 -21.72 -19.25
N LYS A 7 -14.05 -21.51 -18.71
CA LYS A 7 -14.48 -20.20 -18.20
C LYS A 7 -13.64 -19.79 -16.99
N GLU A 8 -13.42 -20.70 -16.05
CA GLU A 8 -12.58 -20.46 -14.87
C GLU A 8 -11.13 -20.11 -15.25
N GLN A 9 -10.54 -20.85 -16.19
CA GLN A 9 -9.19 -20.56 -16.71
C GLN A 9 -9.14 -19.19 -17.41
N GLY A 10 -10.18 -18.81 -18.13
CA GLY A 10 -10.30 -17.49 -18.75
C GLY A 10 -10.38 -16.36 -17.73
N GLU A 11 -11.14 -16.54 -16.66
CA GLU A 11 -11.25 -15.55 -15.56
C GLU A 11 -9.92 -15.39 -14.80
N ILE A 12 -9.21 -16.49 -14.52
CA ILE A 12 -7.88 -16.48 -13.89
C ILE A 12 -6.88 -15.73 -14.76
N HIS A 13 -6.86 -16.02 -16.06
CA HIS A 13 -5.94 -15.35 -17.00
C HIS A 13 -6.25 -13.86 -17.14
N ALA A 14 -7.52 -13.48 -17.24
CA ALA A 14 -7.95 -12.09 -17.30
C ALA A 14 -7.58 -11.32 -16.00
N ALA A 15 -7.73 -11.96 -14.85
CA ALA A 15 -7.34 -11.37 -13.56
C ALA A 15 -5.82 -11.16 -13.46
N ALA A 16 -5.02 -12.14 -13.93
CA ALA A 16 -3.57 -12.02 -13.97
C ALA A 16 -3.10 -10.88 -14.88
N LEU A 17 -3.66 -10.79 -16.09
CA LEU A 17 -3.37 -9.71 -17.03
C LEU A 17 -3.77 -8.33 -16.48
N ALA A 18 -4.91 -8.24 -15.80
CA ALA A 18 -5.36 -7.00 -15.17
C ALA A 18 -4.43 -6.57 -14.02
N ARG A 19 -3.85 -7.51 -13.26
CA ARG A 19 -2.84 -7.22 -12.22
C ARG A 19 -1.55 -6.71 -12.83
N GLU A 20 -1.04 -7.36 -13.87
CA GLU A 20 0.18 -6.95 -14.57
C GLU A 20 0.03 -5.55 -15.16
N ASN A 21 -1.09 -5.26 -15.80
CA ASN A 21 -1.40 -3.94 -16.34
C ASN A 21 -1.46 -2.87 -15.24
N ARG A 22 -2.01 -3.18 -14.05
CA ARG A 22 -2.02 -2.27 -12.90
C ARG A 22 -0.61 -2.00 -12.39
N ALA A 23 0.21 -3.05 -12.24
CA ALA A 23 1.59 -2.90 -11.80
C ALA A 23 2.41 -2.03 -12.77
N MET A 24 2.30 -2.28 -14.08
CA MET A 24 2.95 -1.46 -15.12
C MET A 24 2.47 -0.01 -15.08
N LYS A 25 1.18 0.23 -14.87
CA LYS A 25 0.63 1.58 -14.78
C LYS A 25 1.17 2.31 -13.56
N MET A 26 1.23 1.65 -12.40
CA MET A 26 1.84 2.21 -11.20
C MET A 26 3.31 2.54 -11.41
N GLN A 27 4.05 1.66 -12.06
CA GLN A 27 5.44 1.91 -12.41
C GLN A 27 5.60 3.15 -13.29
N ARG A 28 4.76 3.35 -14.29
CA ARG A 28 4.77 4.55 -15.16
C ARG A 28 4.39 5.81 -14.41
N THR A 29 3.31 5.77 -13.62
CA THR A 29 2.80 6.94 -12.89
C THR A 29 3.78 7.42 -11.82
N PHE A 30 4.40 6.51 -11.07
CA PHE A 30 5.28 6.86 -9.95
C PHE A 30 6.77 6.62 -10.25
N ASN A 31 7.10 6.27 -11.50
CA ASN A 31 8.47 5.96 -11.96
C ASN A 31 9.19 4.95 -11.04
N ARG A 32 8.42 3.99 -10.48
CA ARG A 32 8.92 2.94 -9.59
C ARG A 32 8.00 1.71 -9.56
N SER A 33 8.57 0.57 -9.21
CA SER A 33 7.92 -0.75 -9.13
C SER A 33 7.19 -1.01 -7.79
N GLY A 34 6.44 -0.03 -7.28
CA GLY A 34 5.67 -0.22 -6.03
C GLY A 34 6.50 -0.19 -4.74
N ILE A 35 7.74 -0.65 -4.75
CA ILE A 35 8.65 -0.66 -3.60
C ILE A 35 9.93 0.09 -3.95
N ARG A 36 10.39 0.99 -3.07
CA ARG A 36 11.66 1.72 -3.27
C ARG A 36 12.83 0.75 -3.34
N PRO A 37 13.88 1.02 -4.15
CA PRO A 37 15.05 0.12 -4.27
C PRO A 37 15.67 -0.25 -2.92
N LEU A 38 15.74 0.69 -1.99
CA LEU A 38 16.24 0.48 -0.63
C LEU A 38 15.47 -0.63 0.13
N HIS A 39 14.21 -0.85 -0.19
CA HIS A 39 13.33 -1.78 0.51
C HIS A 39 13.07 -3.09 -0.27
N GLN A 40 13.66 -3.26 -1.45
CA GLN A 40 13.44 -4.47 -2.27
C GLN A 40 13.94 -5.75 -1.61
N ASN A 41 14.98 -5.65 -0.77
CA ASN A 41 15.56 -6.78 -0.06
C ASN A 41 15.05 -6.93 1.38
N CYS A 42 14.05 -6.15 1.80
CA CYS A 42 13.46 -6.30 3.13
C CYS A 42 12.63 -7.58 3.20
N SER A 43 12.90 -8.41 4.20
CA SER A 43 12.16 -9.63 4.49
C SER A 43 11.92 -9.75 6.00
N PHE A 44 11.06 -10.68 6.40
CA PHE A 44 10.85 -10.97 7.81
C PHE A 44 12.07 -11.64 8.46
N GLU A 45 12.91 -12.32 7.68
CA GLU A 45 14.09 -13.03 8.13
C GLU A 45 15.24 -12.07 8.47
N ASN A 46 15.36 -10.96 7.72
CA ASN A 46 16.41 -9.98 7.96
C ASN A 46 15.96 -8.77 8.82
N TYR A 47 14.74 -8.82 9.36
CA TYR A 47 14.25 -7.85 10.32
C TYR A 47 14.92 -8.04 11.69
N ARG A 48 15.54 -6.98 12.21
CA ARG A 48 16.21 -7.02 13.53
C ARG A 48 15.21 -6.68 14.63
N VAL A 49 15.09 -7.56 15.60
CA VAL A 49 14.25 -7.38 16.79
C VAL A 49 15.13 -6.98 17.97
N GLU A 50 14.91 -5.80 18.51
CA GLU A 50 15.64 -5.23 19.64
C GLU A 50 14.77 -5.09 20.90
N CYS A 51 13.44 -5.19 20.75
CA CYS A 51 12.50 -5.07 21.86
C CYS A 51 11.22 -5.89 21.60
N GLU A 52 10.46 -6.13 22.68
CA GLU A 52 9.20 -6.90 22.64
C GLU A 52 8.18 -6.29 21.67
N GLY A 53 8.08 -4.96 21.59
CA GLY A 53 7.19 -4.29 20.66
C GLY A 53 7.49 -4.61 19.19
N GLN A 54 8.77 -4.70 18.83
CA GLN A 54 9.20 -5.11 17.50
C GLN A 54 8.93 -6.60 17.23
N MET A 55 9.09 -7.46 18.24
CA MET A 55 8.75 -8.88 18.13
C MET A 55 7.24 -9.07 17.87
N ASN A 56 6.41 -8.35 18.61
CA ASN A 56 4.96 -8.38 18.41
C ASN A 56 4.57 -7.86 17.01
N ALA A 57 5.17 -6.75 16.57
CA ALA A 57 4.95 -6.20 15.24
C ALA A 57 5.33 -7.19 14.13
N LEU A 58 6.48 -7.87 14.26
CA LEU A 58 6.93 -8.91 13.32
C LEU A 58 5.94 -10.09 13.27
N SER A 59 5.49 -10.59 14.43
CA SER A 59 4.51 -11.67 14.50
C SER A 59 3.20 -11.30 13.81
N LYS A 60 2.69 -10.09 14.08
CA LYS A 60 1.47 -9.57 13.44
C LYS A 60 1.64 -9.35 11.94
N ALA A 61 2.81 -8.91 11.48
CA ALA A 61 3.10 -8.74 10.07
C ALA A 61 3.11 -10.09 9.32
N ARG A 62 3.69 -11.14 9.90
CA ARG A 62 3.64 -12.50 9.34
C ARG A 62 2.20 -13.03 9.26
N GLN A 63 1.46 -12.94 10.36
CA GLN A 63 0.05 -13.33 10.40
C GLN A 63 -0.78 -12.59 9.35
N TYR A 64 -0.56 -11.28 9.19
CA TYR A 64 -1.24 -10.45 8.19
C TYR A 64 -1.07 -10.99 6.77
N VAL A 65 0.15 -11.40 6.40
CA VAL A 65 0.43 -11.96 5.08
C VAL A 65 -0.20 -13.35 4.92
N GLU A 66 -0.19 -14.18 5.96
CA GLU A 66 -0.82 -15.51 5.91
C GLU A 66 -2.33 -15.42 5.69
N GLU A 67 -2.99 -14.47 6.34
CA GLU A 67 -4.43 -14.28 6.31
C GLU A 67 -4.91 -13.34 5.18
N PHE A 68 -4.01 -12.81 4.35
CA PHE A 68 -4.29 -11.71 3.42
C PHE A 68 -5.47 -11.99 2.47
N ASP A 69 -5.60 -13.19 1.93
CA ASP A 69 -6.64 -13.53 0.95
C ASP A 69 -8.04 -13.68 1.57
N GLY A 70 -8.13 -13.91 2.87
CA GLY A 70 -9.38 -13.96 3.63
C GLY A 70 -9.66 -12.73 4.49
N ASN A 71 -8.72 -11.78 4.54
CA ASN A 71 -8.75 -10.65 5.46
C ASN A 71 -8.72 -9.32 4.71
N ILE A 72 -9.68 -8.46 5.02
CA ILE A 72 -9.75 -7.07 4.52
C ILE A 72 -9.19 -6.06 5.53
N ALA A 73 -8.57 -6.54 6.61
CA ALA A 73 -8.05 -5.67 7.66
C ALA A 73 -6.93 -4.77 7.14
N SER A 74 -7.00 -3.51 7.52
CA SER A 74 -5.92 -2.54 7.37
C SER A 74 -4.97 -2.62 8.55
N PHE A 75 -3.75 -2.11 8.41
CA PHE A 75 -2.79 -2.05 9.52
C PHE A 75 -2.19 -0.65 9.67
N ILE A 76 -1.77 -0.35 10.89
CA ILE A 76 -1.02 0.87 11.21
C ILE A 76 0.25 0.49 11.96
N PHE A 77 1.41 0.91 11.44
CA PHE A 77 2.66 0.89 12.18
C PHE A 77 3.00 2.27 12.68
N SER A 78 3.00 2.42 14.00
CA SER A 78 3.33 3.64 14.72
C SER A 78 4.62 3.45 15.51
N GLY A 79 5.44 4.48 15.61
CA GLY A 79 6.67 4.44 16.40
C GLY A 79 7.73 5.43 15.94
N LYS A 80 8.75 5.65 16.75
CA LYS A 80 9.84 6.59 16.45
C LYS A 80 10.53 6.27 15.11
N PRO A 81 11.18 7.25 14.47
CA PRO A 81 12.07 6.99 13.34
C PRO A 81 13.10 5.92 13.66
N GLY A 82 13.45 5.07 12.69
CA GLY A 82 14.45 4.01 12.87
C GLY A 82 13.95 2.72 13.52
N THR A 83 12.68 2.63 13.96
CA THR A 83 12.15 1.40 14.61
C THR A 83 11.81 0.26 13.64
N GLY A 84 12.08 0.42 12.34
CA GLY A 84 11.88 -0.63 11.35
C GLY A 84 10.48 -0.73 10.75
N LYS A 85 9.61 0.28 10.92
CA LYS A 85 8.26 0.29 10.32
C LYS A 85 8.27 0.06 8.82
N ASN A 86 9.12 0.81 8.10
CA ASN A 86 9.25 0.71 6.65
C ASN A 86 9.79 -0.65 6.23
N HIS A 87 10.69 -1.24 7.01
CA HIS A 87 11.19 -2.59 6.77
C HIS A 87 10.07 -3.63 6.84
N LEU A 88 9.27 -3.62 7.92
CA LEU A 88 8.14 -4.55 8.06
C LEU A 88 7.08 -4.36 6.98
N ALA A 89 6.73 -3.12 6.65
CA ALA A 89 5.79 -2.83 5.58
C ALA A 89 6.31 -3.32 4.22
N ALA A 90 7.61 -3.13 3.95
CA ALA A 90 8.25 -3.62 2.74
C ALA A 90 8.31 -5.16 2.71
N ALA A 91 8.60 -5.81 3.85
CA ALA A 91 8.57 -7.28 3.95
C ALA A 91 7.17 -7.84 3.63
N ILE A 92 6.10 -7.25 4.19
CA ILE A 92 4.72 -7.60 3.83
C ILE A 92 4.50 -7.46 2.32
N CYS A 93 4.88 -6.32 1.74
CA CYS A 93 4.70 -6.06 0.32
C CYS A 93 5.50 -7.02 -0.58
N ASN A 94 6.76 -7.34 -0.21
CA ASN A 94 7.59 -8.28 -0.95
C ASN A 94 6.97 -9.68 -0.97
N GLU A 95 6.48 -10.17 0.18
CA GLU A 95 5.78 -11.46 0.26
C GLU A 95 4.50 -11.47 -0.58
N LEU A 96 3.72 -10.40 -0.55
CA LEU A 96 2.51 -10.30 -1.36
C LEU A 96 2.81 -10.20 -2.86
N LEU A 97 3.91 -9.54 -3.27
CA LEU A 97 4.38 -9.54 -4.65
C LEU A 97 4.73 -10.94 -5.12
N LEU A 98 5.42 -11.75 -4.32
CA LEU A 98 5.73 -13.15 -4.63
C LEU A 98 4.46 -13.99 -4.82
N ARG A 99 3.37 -13.64 -4.11
CA ARG A 99 2.04 -14.24 -4.29
C ARG A 99 1.24 -13.64 -5.47
N GLY A 100 1.86 -12.81 -6.31
CA GLY A 100 1.23 -12.19 -7.48
C GLY A 100 0.23 -11.08 -7.16
N LYS A 101 0.30 -10.47 -5.96
CA LYS A 101 -0.55 -9.32 -5.61
C LYS A 101 0.06 -8.02 -6.12
N SER A 102 -0.79 -7.06 -6.46
CA SER A 102 -0.36 -5.69 -6.77
C SER A 102 -0.22 -4.88 -5.49
N VAL A 103 0.97 -4.35 -5.22
CA VAL A 103 1.25 -3.56 -4.00
C VAL A 103 1.92 -2.24 -4.36
N LEU A 104 1.71 -1.23 -3.51
CA LEU A 104 2.39 0.05 -3.63
C LEU A 104 2.70 0.60 -2.24
N ILE A 105 3.95 1.03 -2.02
CA ILE A 105 4.35 1.86 -0.87
C ILE A 105 4.65 3.25 -1.39
N ILE A 106 3.94 4.26 -0.88
CA ILE A 106 4.04 5.64 -1.33
C ILE A 106 3.96 6.60 -0.15
N THR A 107 4.73 7.69 -0.17
CA THR A 107 4.63 8.73 0.86
C THR A 107 3.47 9.68 0.54
N VAL A 108 2.94 10.35 1.59
CA VAL A 108 1.96 11.42 1.41
C VAL A 108 2.51 12.50 0.47
N ALA A 109 3.78 12.86 0.59
CA ALA A 109 4.43 13.85 -0.26
C ALA A 109 4.44 13.42 -1.76
N ASP A 110 4.71 12.14 -2.05
CA ASP A 110 4.68 11.63 -3.42
C ASP A 110 3.26 11.64 -4.00
N ILE A 111 2.24 11.32 -3.18
CA ILE A 111 0.83 11.42 -3.58
C ILE A 111 0.50 12.87 -3.95
N MET A 112 0.87 13.82 -3.09
CA MET A 112 0.60 15.25 -3.33
C MET A 112 1.34 15.79 -4.54
N SER A 113 2.57 15.32 -4.79
CA SER A 113 3.33 15.67 -6.00
C SER A 113 2.62 15.18 -7.25
N ALA A 114 2.22 13.91 -7.26
CA ALA A 114 1.48 13.33 -8.39
C ALA A 114 0.14 14.02 -8.63
N MET A 115 -0.58 14.41 -7.55
CA MET A 115 -1.82 15.20 -7.68
C MET A 115 -1.57 16.57 -8.31
N LYS A 116 -0.50 17.27 -7.93
CA LYS A 116 -0.15 18.56 -8.54
C LYS A 116 0.20 18.42 -10.02
N GLU A 117 0.85 17.33 -10.41
CA GLU A 117 1.19 17.07 -11.82
C GLU A 117 -0.07 16.90 -12.68
N THR A 118 -1.18 16.38 -12.13
CA THR A 118 -2.43 16.25 -12.89
C THR A 118 -3.02 17.62 -13.32
N PHE A 119 -2.71 18.71 -12.59
CA PHE A 119 -3.16 20.04 -12.97
C PHE A 119 -2.42 20.62 -14.18
N SER A 120 -1.17 20.20 -14.39
CA SER A 120 -0.30 20.69 -15.49
C SER A 120 -0.26 19.74 -16.67
N ASN A 121 -0.54 18.45 -16.46
CA ASN A 121 -0.51 17.42 -17.49
C ASN A 121 -1.94 16.93 -17.82
N ARG A 122 -2.37 17.08 -19.08
CA ARG A 122 -3.69 16.66 -19.54
C ARG A 122 -3.84 15.15 -19.76
N GLU A 123 -2.76 14.39 -19.63
CA GLU A 123 -2.77 12.94 -19.89
C GLU A 123 -3.37 12.11 -18.75
N THR A 124 -3.29 12.61 -17.50
CA THR A 124 -3.82 11.90 -16.32
C THR A 124 -4.68 12.87 -15.50
N SER A 125 -5.93 12.50 -15.22
CA SER A 125 -6.79 13.28 -14.34
C SER A 125 -6.60 12.90 -12.87
N GLU A 126 -6.94 13.82 -11.95
CA GLU A 126 -6.97 13.53 -10.49
C GLU A 126 -7.83 12.29 -10.20
N GLU A 127 -9.00 12.18 -10.82
CA GLU A 127 -9.90 11.03 -10.66
C GLU A 127 -9.23 9.71 -11.10
N GLN A 128 -8.49 9.74 -12.18
CA GLN A 128 -7.76 8.57 -12.66
C GLN A 128 -6.64 8.15 -11.71
N LEU A 129 -5.92 9.11 -11.14
CA LEU A 129 -4.87 8.84 -10.14
C LEU A 129 -5.47 8.26 -8.84
N LEU A 130 -6.59 8.83 -8.36
CA LEU A 130 -7.33 8.29 -7.21
C LEU A 130 -7.79 6.84 -7.46
N ASN A 131 -8.33 6.56 -8.65
CA ASN A 131 -8.73 5.21 -9.02
C ASN A 131 -7.54 4.25 -9.08
N ASP A 132 -6.40 4.68 -9.60
CA ASP A 132 -5.19 3.86 -9.67
C ASP A 132 -4.67 3.50 -8.28
N LEU A 133 -4.58 4.47 -7.36
CA LEU A 133 -4.20 4.24 -5.96
C LEU A 133 -5.21 3.34 -5.22
N SER A 134 -6.50 3.48 -5.57
CA SER A 134 -7.56 2.69 -4.92
C SER A 134 -7.61 1.25 -5.42
N ASN A 135 -7.04 0.92 -6.58
CA ASN A 135 -7.19 -0.39 -7.22
C ASN A 135 -6.06 -1.40 -6.98
N VAL A 136 -4.93 -1.01 -6.37
CA VAL A 136 -3.92 -1.99 -5.96
C VAL A 136 -4.43 -2.89 -4.83
N ASP A 137 -3.96 -4.13 -4.75
CA ASP A 137 -4.42 -5.07 -3.72
C ASP A 137 -4.03 -4.59 -2.31
N LEU A 138 -2.81 -4.09 -2.12
CA LEU A 138 -2.38 -3.41 -0.89
C LEU A 138 -1.74 -2.06 -1.23
N LEU A 139 -2.24 -0.99 -0.62
CA LEU A 139 -1.62 0.33 -0.60
C LEU A 139 -1.04 0.59 0.79
N VAL A 140 0.23 0.94 0.87
CA VAL A 140 0.86 1.43 2.11
C VAL A 140 1.18 2.91 1.95
N ILE A 141 0.59 3.74 2.81
CA ILE A 141 0.82 5.18 2.86
C ILE A 141 1.81 5.47 3.98
N ASP A 142 2.97 6.02 3.62
CA ASP A 142 4.04 6.34 4.55
C ASP A 142 4.04 7.83 4.91
N GLU A 143 4.63 8.14 6.08
CA GLU A 143 4.79 9.52 6.60
C GLU A 143 3.47 10.25 6.90
N ILE A 144 2.44 9.50 7.33
CA ILE A 144 1.18 10.12 7.74
C ILE A 144 1.40 10.95 9.01
N GLY A 145 0.89 12.19 9.01
CA GLY A 145 0.96 13.12 10.15
C GLY A 145 2.31 13.81 10.34
N MET A 146 3.23 13.72 9.38
CA MET A 146 4.57 14.32 9.48
C MET A 146 4.66 15.79 9.05
N GLN A 147 3.66 16.30 8.34
CA GLN A 147 3.67 17.66 7.79
C GLN A 147 2.55 18.51 8.36
N THR A 148 2.63 19.82 8.17
CA THR A 148 1.49 20.73 8.35
C THR A 148 0.43 20.33 7.32
N GLU A 149 -0.44 19.41 7.73
CA GLU A 149 -1.48 18.83 6.89
C GLU A 149 -2.35 19.94 6.31
N SER A 150 -2.18 20.19 5.02
CA SER A 150 -3.09 21.09 4.32
C SER A 150 -4.49 20.45 4.29
N ARG A 151 -5.54 21.27 4.28
CA ARG A 151 -6.92 20.78 4.13
C ARG A 151 -7.07 19.91 2.90
N TYR A 152 -6.37 20.23 1.81
CA TYR A 152 -6.38 19.47 0.57
C TYR A 152 -5.76 18.08 0.75
N GLU A 153 -4.63 17.98 1.44
CA GLU A 153 -3.96 16.71 1.76
C GLU A 153 -4.89 15.76 2.53
N LYS A 154 -5.54 16.26 3.59
CA LYS A 154 -6.53 15.48 4.35
C LYS A 154 -7.67 14.98 3.47
N VAL A 155 -8.20 15.83 2.59
CA VAL A 155 -9.28 15.45 1.67
C VAL A 155 -8.84 14.32 0.74
N ILE A 156 -7.66 14.43 0.13
CA ILE A 156 -7.14 13.41 -0.80
C ILE A 156 -6.88 12.07 -0.08
N ILE A 157 -6.22 12.09 1.08
CA ILE A 157 -5.96 10.87 1.83
C ILE A 157 -7.27 10.20 2.27
N ASN A 158 -8.23 10.97 2.78
CA ASN A 158 -9.54 10.46 3.16
C ASN A 158 -10.27 9.85 1.95
N GLN A 159 -10.28 10.49 0.78
CA GLN A 159 -10.88 9.95 -0.43
C GLN A 159 -10.26 8.60 -0.84
N ILE A 160 -8.93 8.47 -0.76
CA ILE A 160 -8.25 7.20 -1.06
C ILE A 160 -8.70 6.12 -0.08
N VAL A 161 -8.66 6.41 1.23
CA VAL A 161 -9.01 5.47 2.29
C VAL A 161 -10.47 5.03 2.17
N ASP A 162 -11.41 5.97 1.96
CA ASP A 162 -12.83 5.70 1.81
C ASP A 162 -13.13 4.83 0.59
N ARG A 163 -12.53 5.14 -0.57
CA ARG A 163 -12.68 4.31 -1.79
C ARG A 163 -12.17 2.89 -1.57
N ARG A 164 -11.03 2.74 -0.91
CA ARG A 164 -10.43 1.43 -0.63
C ARG A 164 -11.27 0.64 0.37
N SER A 165 -11.74 1.29 1.44
CA SER A 165 -12.62 0.67 2.43
C SER A 165 -13.93 0.20 1.80
N SER A 166 -14.58 1.05 1.00
CA SER A 166 -15.80 0.71 0.27
C SER A 166 -15.61 -0.46 -0.71
N SER A 167 -14.42 -0.58 -1.29
CA SER A 167 -14.04 -1.67 -2.20
C SER A 167 -13.46 -2.88 -1.48
N LYS A 168 -13.49 -2.92 -0.14
CA LYS A 168 -12.91 -3.98 0.70
C LYS A 168 -11.42 -4.24 0.38
N ARG A 169 -10.65 -3.17 0.15
CA ARG A 169 -9.21 -3.23 -0.12
C ARG A 169 -8.43 -2.71 1.08
N PRO A 170 -7.51 -3.50 1.64
CA PRO A 170 -6.74 -3.10 2.81
C PRO A 170 -5.77 -1.96 2.51
N THR A 171 -5.57 -1.11 3.53
CA THR A 171 -4.60 -0.01 3.50
C THR A 171 -3.65 -0.13 4.69
N GLY A 172 -2.35 -0.10 4.42
CA GLY A 172 -1.32 0.05 5.46
C GLY A 172 -1.01 1.53 5.68
N MET A 173 -0.75 1.92 6.91
CA MET A 173 -0.37 3.29 7.28
C MET A 173 0.88 3.27 8.14
N LEU A 174 1.85 4.13 7.83
CA LEU A 174 3.06 4.28 8.62
C LEU A 174 3.13 5.71 9.17
N THR A 175 3.38 5.82 10.48
CA THR A 175 3.46 7.12 11.15
C THR A 175 4.56 7.15 12.19
N ASN A 176 5.13 8.32 12.43
CA ASN A 176 6.03 8.58 13.54
C ASN A 176 5.31 9.14 14.78
N SER A 177 4.02 9.48 14.65
CA SER A 177 3.19 9.97 15.75
C SER A 177 2.68 8.80 16.62
N ASN A 178 2.40 9.06 17.88
CA ASN A 178 1.73 8.11 18.75
C ASN A 178 0.26 7.96 18.35
N LEU A 179 -0.34 6.80 18.61
CA LEU A 179 -1.77 6.57 18.34
C LEU A 179 -2.68 7.60 19.04
N ASP A 180 -2.29 8.06 20.22
CA ASP A 180 -3.03 9.10 20.98
C ASP A 180 -2.96 10.48 20.29
N GLU A 181 -1.89 10.76 19.57
CA GLU A 181 -1.74 11.98 18.76
C GLU A 181 -2.57 11.89 17.49
N MET A 182 -2.64 10.72 16.87
CA MET A 182 -3.47 10.48 15.68
C MET A 182 -4.97 10.65 15.96
N ASN A 183 -5.44 10.30 17.16
CA ASN A 183 -6.84 10.49 17.55
C ASN A 183 -7.24 11.96 17.75
N LYS A 184 -6.29 12.89 17.75
CA LYS A 184 -6.51 14.34 17.90
C LYS A 184 -6.41 15.11 16.57
N MET A 185 -6.03 14.41 15.51
CA MET A 185 -5.94 14.95 14.13
C MET A 185 -7.26 14.79 13.37
#